data_c8a607ae19777d30bfe626fd92da71a2
#
_entry.id   c8a607ae19777d30bfe626fd92da71a2
#
_cell.length_a   1.000
_cell.length_b   1.000
_cell.length_c   1.000
_cell.angle_alpha   90.00
_cell.angle_beta   90.00
_cell.angle_gamma   90.00
#
_symmetry.space_group_name_H-M   'P 1'
#
loop_
_entity.id
_entity.type
_entity.pdbx_description
1 polymer ?
#
loop_
_entity_poly.entity_id
_entity_poly.type
_entity_poly.pdbx_seq_one_letter_code
_entity_poly.pdbx_strand_id
1 'polypeptide(L)'
;MDQGRTSNELAHRLQRLVLRLNRELRAQNAGSGASNADAVLLAEVRHAPGLGVSELAAIENVARSVMSERVKRLDRAGLIALDPRPQRDRRRVGLVITEAGRELLEVITARRRAWMAERLTALSDEERRAVELAVVSLERITGREGVAAHRRAIAAKEESQP
;
A
#
# COMPACT_ATOMS: atom_id res chain seq x y z
N MET A 1 6.01 19.45 30.77
CA MET A 1 6.02 20.22 29.50
C MET A 1 7.07 19.73 28.48
N ASP A 2 7.99 18.86 28.85
CA ASP A 2 9.10 18.40 28.00
C ASP A 2 8.70 17.28 27.00
N GLN A 3 7.81 16.38 27.37
CA GLN A 3 7.41 15.24 26.53
C GLN A 3 6.74 15.65 25.21
N GLY A 4 5.99 16.75 25.18
CA GLY A 4 5.36 17.24 23.95
C GLY A 4 6.36 17.79 22.93
N ARG A 5 7.43 18.43 23.39
CA ARG A 5 8.51 18.94 22.51
C ARG A 5 9.30 17.77 21.91
N THR A 6 9.67 16.80 22.72
CA THR A 6 10.40 15.61 22.31
C THR A 6 9.60 14.79 21.28
N SER A 7 8.27 14.63 21.48
CA SER A 7 7.40 13.94 20.54
C SER A 7 7.28 14.67 19.20
N ASN A 8 7.20 16.01 19.20
CA ASN A 8 7.11 16.80 17.99
C ASN A 8 8.43 16.76 17.17
N GLU A 9 9.57 16.85 17.85
CA GLU A 9 10.88 16.72 17.21
C GLU A 9 11.07 15.33 16.59
N LEU A 10 10.67 14.27 17.29
CA LEU A 10 10.70 12.91 16.78
C LEU A 10 9.78 12.75 15.57
N ALA A 11 8.57 13.31 15.61
CA ALA A 11 7.63 13.29 14.50
C ALA A 11 8.22 13.95 13.24
N HIS A 12 8.84 15.12 13.37
CA HIS A 12 9.52 15.79 12.26
C HIS A 12 10.68 14.97 11.68
N ARG A 13 11.48 14.33 12.53
CA ARG A 13 12.59 13.48 12.08
C ARG A 13 12.06 12.26 11.33
N LEU A 14 11.03 11.60 11.87
CA LEU A 14 10.39 10.44 11.28
C LEU A 14 9.77 10.78 9.93
N GLN A 15 9.04 11.90 9.84
CA GLN A 15 8.44 12.37 8.59
C GLN A 15 9.50 12.55 7.49
N ARG A 16 10.62 13.22 7.80
CA ARG A 16 11.72 13.39 6.83
C ARG A 16 12.34 12.07 6.42
N LEU A 17 12.51 11.13 7.37
CA LEU A 17 13.04 9.80 7.08
C LEU A 17 12.11 9.02 6.14
N VAL A 18 10.81 8.99 6.42
CA VAL A 18 9.79 8.33 5.59
C VAL A 18 9.78 8.90 4.17
N LEU A 19 9.83 10.23 4.02
CA LEU A 19 9.90 10.87 2.71
C LEU A 19 11.17 10.49 1.93
N ARG A 20 12.31 10.41 2.61
CA ARG A 20 13.59 9.98 2.01
C ARG A 20 13.54 8.52 1.59
N LEU A 21 13.13 7.62 2.48
CA LEU A 21 12.98 6.20 2.17
C LEU A 21 12.02 5.98 1.00
N ASN A 22 10.91 6.69 0.97
CA ASN A 22 9.94 6.60 -0.11
C ASN A 22 10.54 7.03 -1.46
N ARG A 23 11.38 8.08 -1.48
CA ARG A 23 12.10 8.51 -2.68
C ARG A 23 13.07 7.43 -3.16
N GLU A 24 13.87 6.85 -2.25
CA GLU A 24 14.83 5.80 -2.60
C GLU A 24 14.12 4.52 -3.11
N LEU A 25 13.02 4.13 -2.47
CA LEU A 25 12.20 2.99 -2.91
C LEU A 25 11.54 3.25 -4.28
N ARG A 26 11.18 4.49 -4.59
CA ARG A 26 10.69 4.86 -5.93
C ARG A 26 11.76 4.68 -7.00
N ALA A 27 13.01 4.99 -6.68
CA ALA A 27 14.13 4.80 -7.61
C ALA A 27 14.31 3.33 -8.00
N GLN A 28 13.94 2.38 -7.12
CA GLN A 28 13.99 0.94 -7.42
C GLN A 28 12.93 0.48 -8.44
N ASN A 29 11.95 1.34 -8.76
CA ASN A 29 10.96 1.05 -9.81
C ASN A 29 11.46 1.45 -11.21
N ALA A 30 12.62 2.07 -11.33
CA ALA A 30 13.16 2.49 -12.63
C ALA A 30 13.19 1.30 -13.60
N GLY A 31 12.64 1.50 -14.80
CA GLY A 31 12.58 0.47 -15.84
C GLY A 31 11.48 -0.59 -15.65
N SER A 32 10.65 -0.53 -14.60
CA SER A 32 9.53 -1.46 -14.41
C SER A 32 8.27 -1.09 -15.23
N GLY A 33 8.22 0.13 -15.77
CA GLY A 33 7.03 0.63 -16.46
C GLY A 33 5.87 1.05 -15.52
N ALA A 34 6.04 0.86 -14.19
CA ALA A 34 5.01 1.19 -13.20
C ALA A 34 5.48 2.29 -12.23
N SER A 35 4.59 3.22 -11.93
CA SER A 35 4.82 4.21 -10.88
C SER A 35 4.73 3.58 -9.48
N ASN A 36 5.21 4.31 -8.45
CA ASN A 36 5.01 3.87 -7.07
C ASN A 36 3.52 3.74 -6.71
N ALA A 37 2.70 4.65 -7.21
CA ALA A 37 1.25 4.61 -6.99
C ALA A 37 0.59 3.40 -7.67
N ASP A 38 1.11 2.96 -8.82
CA ASP A 38 0.65 1.74 -9.49
C ASP A 38 1.01 0.49 -8.68
N ALA A 39 2.24 0.44 -8.16
CA ALA A 39 2.66 -0.68 -7.30
C ALA A 39 1.83 -0.77 -6.02
N VAL A 40 1.48 0.37 -5.40
CA VAL A 40 0.58 0.40 -4.24
C VAL A 40 -0.80 -0.10 -4.62
N LEU A 41 -1.39 0.42 -5.70
CA LEU A 41 -2.71 0.00 -6.17
C LEU A 41 -2.77 -1.50 -6.53
N LEU A 42 -1.75 -2.02 -7.21
CA LEU A 42 -1.63 -3.45 -7.50
C LEU A 42 -1.56 -4.29 -6.21
N ALA A 43 -0.84 -3.81 -5.20
CA ALA A 43 -0.75 -4.49 -3.90
C ALA A 43 -2.11 -4.50 -3.19
N GLU A 44 -2.85 -3.40 -3.20
CA GLU A 44 -4.20 -3.32 -2.62
C GLU A 44 -5.19 -4.25 -3.32
N VAL A 45 -5.23 -4.25 -4.66
CA VAL A 45 -6.09 -5.14 -5.45
C VAL A 45 -5.73 -6.61 -5.23
N ARG A 46 -4.44 -6.94 -5.08
CA ARG A 46 -3.98 -8.30 -4.75
C ARG A 46 -4.45 -8.72 -3.36
N HIS A 47 -4.33 -7.82 -2.39
CA HIS A 47 -4.64 -8.10 -0.99
C HIS A 47 -6.15 -8.18 -0.73
N ALA A 48 -6.93 -7.39 -1.46
CA ALA A 48 -8.39 -7.31 -1.32
C ALA A 48 -9.08 -7.39 -2.70
N PRO A 49 -9.14 -8.58 -3.31
CA PRO A 49 -9.84 -8.77 -4.58
C PRO A 49 -11.33 -8.42 -4.47
N GLY A 50 -11.87 -7.77 -5.50
CA GLY A 50 -13.27 -7.37 -5.54
C GLY A 50 -13.54 -5.95 -5.04
N LEU A 51 -12.52 -5.20 -4.58
CA LEU A 51 -12.68 -3.77 -4.29
C LEU A 51 -12.93 -2.98 -5.58
N GLY A 52 -13.87 -2.03 -5.50
CA GLY A 52 -14.15 -1.10 -6.58
C GLY A 52 -13.35 0.20 -6.45
N VAL A 53 -13.45 1.04 -7.50
CA VAL A 53 -12.73 2.32 -7.60
C VAL A 53 -12.97 3.23 -6.39
N SER A 54 -14.21 3.32 -5.89
CA SER A 54 -14.56 4.20 -4.77
C SER A 54 -13.93 3.75 -3.46
N GLU A 55 -13.85 2.45 -3.23
CA GLU A 55 -13.24 1.86 -2.03
C GLU A 55 -11.73 2.03 -2.04
N LEU A 56 -11.10 1.77 -3.19
CA LEU A 56 -9.67 2.01 -3.38
C LEU A 56 -9.31 3.49 -3.22
N ALA A 57 -10.15 4.40 -3.70
CA ALA A 57 -9.96 5.84 -3.52
C ALA A 57 -10.02 6.24 -2.04
N ALA A 58 -10.94 5.65 -1.28
CA ALA A 58 -11.06 5.88 0.16
C ALA A 58 -9.85 5.31 0.94
N ILE A 59 -9.39 4.09 0.60
CA ILE A 59 -8.22 3.46 1.22
C ILE A 59 -6.96 4.29 0.99
N GLU A 60 -6.72 4.76 -0.24
CA GLU A 60 -5.55 5.57 -0.58
C GLU A 60 -5.72 7.06 -0.25
N ASN A 61 -6.88 7.48 0.25
CA ASN A 61 -7.21 8.87 0.55
C ASN A 61 -6.95 9.82 -0.65
N VAL A 62 -7.44 9.43 -1.83
CA VAL A 62 -7.35 10.21 -3.06
C VAL A 62 -8.72 10.46 -3.67
N ALA A 63 -8.84 11.46 -4.53
CA ALA A 63 -10.08 11.72 -5.26
C ALA A 63 -10.46 10.51 -6.15
N ARG A 64 -11.75 10.18 -6.21
CA ARG A 64 -12.27 9.08 -7.04
C ARG A 64 -11.89 9.21 -8.52
N SER A 65 -11.84 10.42 -9.04
CA SER A 65 -11.40 10.69 -10.41
C SER A 65 -9.95 10.27 -10.66
N VAL A 66 -9.05 10.58 -9.72
CA VAL A 66 -7.64 10.19 -9.77
C VAL A 66 -7.51 8.66 -9.73
N MET A 67 -8.24 7.99 -8.82
CA MET A 67 -8.25 6.54 -8.74
C MET A 67 -8.81 5.91 -10.02
N SER A 68 -9.90 6.46 -10.58
CA SER A 68 -10.49 5.98 -11.85
C SER A 68 -9.49 6.01 -13.00
N GLU A 69 -8.71 7.08 -13.12
CA GLU A 69 -7.69 7.19 -14.19
C GLU A 69 -6.53 6.18 -13.96
N ARG A 70 -6.12 5.95 -12.71
CA ARG A 70 -5.11 4.91 -12.40
C ARG A 70 -5.62 3.52 -12.76
N VAL A 71 -6.85 3.19 -12.37
CA VAL A 71 -7.49 1.90 -12.70
C VAL A 71 -7.55 1.72 -14.20
N LYS A 72 -8.05 2.69 -14.97
CA LYS A 72 -8.11 2.61 -16.44
C LYS A 72 -6.74 2.40 -17.07
N ARG A 73 -5.69 3.02 -16.52
CA ARG A 73 -4.33 2.85 -17.02
C ARG A 73 -3.82 1.44 -16.79
N LEU A 74 -4.01 0.90 -15.58
CA LEU A 74 -3.58 -0.46 -15.24
C LEU A 74 -4.39 -1.53 -15.98
N ASP A 75 -5.67 -1.30 -16.21
CA ASP A 75 -6.54 -2.16 -17.00
C ASP A 75 -6.06 -2.20 -18.47
N ARG A 76 -5.82 -1.03 -19.10
CA ARG A 76 -5.25 -0.97 -20.46
C ARG A 76 -3.88 -1.63 -20.58
N ALA A 77 -3.10 -1.62 -19.50
CA ALA A 77 -1.81 -2.31 -19.41
C ALA A 77 -1.96 -3.82 -19.14
N GLY A 78 -3.19 -4.34 -18.95
CA GLY A 78 -3.45 -5.73 -18.66
C GLY A 78 -3.00 -6.20 -17.27
N LEU A 79 -2.78 -5.26 -16.34
CA LEU A 79 -2.25 -5.56 -15.00
C LEU A 79 -3.35 -5.83 -13.96
N ILE A 80 -4.55 -5.32 -14.21
CA ILE A 80 -5.77 -5.61 -13.45
C ILE A 80 -6.90 -5.94 -14.43
N ALA A 81 -7.94 -6.56 -13.92
CA ALA A 81 -9.16 -6.87 -14.69
C ALA A 81 -10.40 -6.71 -13.80
N LEU A 82 -11.56 -6.71 -14.42
CA LEU A 82 -12.82 -6.80 -13.70
C LEU A 82 -12.94 -8.16 -13.01
N ASP A 83 -13.43 -8.17 -11.79
CA ASP A 83 -13.70 -9.43 -11.08
C ASP A 83 -14.86 -10.17 -11.76
N PRO A 84 -14.63 -11.38 -12.32
CA PRO A 84 -15.67 -12.14 -12.97
C PRO A 84 -16.72 -12.72 -12.00
N ARG A 85 -16.44 -12.68 -10.68
CA ARG A 85 -17.36 -13.20 -9.69
C ARG A 85 -18.60 -12.32 -9.56
N PRO A 86 -19.80 -12.91 -9.40
CA PRO A 86 -21.00 -12.15 -9.17
C PRO A 86 -20.85 -11.28 -7.91
N GLN A 87 -20.97 -9.98 -8.07
CA GLN A 87 -21.07 -9.07 -6.94
C GLN A 87 -22.49 -9.08 -6.39
N ARG A 88 -22.68 -9.06 -5.07
CA ARG A 88 -24.01 -8.96 -4.44
C ARG A 88 -24.79 -7.76 -4.97
N ASP A 89 -24.09 -6.65 -5.19
CA ASP A 89 -24.64 -5.48 -5.90
C ASP A 89 -24.12 -5.47 -7.34
N ARG A 90 -25.01 -5.71 -8.31
CA ARG A 90 -24.73 -5.70 -9.76
C ARG A 90 -24.21 -4.34 -10.27
N ARG A 91 -24.33 -3.26 -9.47
CA ARG A 91 -23.81 -1.94 -9.79
C ARG A 91 -22.34 -1.79 -9.39
N ARG A 92 -21.80 -2.70 -8.59
CA ARG A 92 -20.41 -2.70 -8.13
C ARG A 92 -19.57 -3.56 -9.06
N VAL A 93 -18.54 -2.93 -9.61
CA VAL A 93 -17.53 -3.59 -10.42
C VAL A 93 -16.28 -3.73 -9.57
N GLY A 94 -16.03 -4.94 -9.11
CA GLY A 94 -14.80 -5.26 -8.38
C GLY A 94 -13.61 -5.42 -9.32
N LEU A 95 -12.43 -5.30 -8.79
CA LEU A 95 -11.17 -5.44 -9.51
C LEU A 95 -10.37 -6.63 -8.97
N VAL A 96 -9.65 -7.30 -9.86
CA VAL A 96 -8.69 -8.35 -9.54
C VAL A 96 -7.37 -8.08 -10.25
N ILE A 97 -6.29 -8.50 -9.61
CA ILE A 97 -4.96 -8.46 -10.24
C ILE A 97 -4.82 -9.62 -11.23
N THR A 98 -4.29 -9.34 -12.41
CA THR A 98 -3.96 -10.35 -13.42
C THR A 98 -2.65 -11.07 -13.09
N GLU A 99 -2.29 -12.11 -13.84
CA GLU A 99 -0.98 -12.76 -13.70
C GLU A 99 0.16 -11.78 -14.01
N ALA A 100 0.06 -11.04 -15.11
CA ALA A 100 1.04 -10.00 -15.46
C ALA A 100 1.17 -8.94 -14.37
N GLY A 101 0.05 -8.55 -13.73
CA GLY A 101 0.08 -7.62 -12.59
C GLY A 101 0.79 -8.20 -11.37
N ARG A 102 0.61 -9.50 -11.08
CA ARG A 102 1.30 -10.20 -9.99
C ARG A 102 2.79 -10.26 -10.23
N GLU A 103 3.21 -10.69 -11.42
CA GLU A 103 4.61 -10.78 -11.82
C GLU A 103 5.30 -9.42 -11.71
N LEU A 104 4.69 -8.36 -12.23
CA LEU A 104 5.23 -7.00 -12.12
C LEU A 104 5.39 -6.57 -10.66
N LEU A 105 4.37 -6.81 -9.84
CA LEU A 105 4.40 -6.46 -8.42
C LEU A 105 5.48 -7.23 -7.67
N GLU A 106 5.70 -8.50 -7.99
CA GLU A 106 6.75 -9.33 -7.40
C GLU A 106 8.14 -8.81 -7.78
N VAL A 107 8.38 -8.47 -9.05
CA VAL A 107 9.65 -7.86 -9.49
C VAL A 107 9.93 -6.57 -8.73
N ILE A 108 8.95 -5.68 -8.62
CA ILE A 108 9.10 -4.42 -7.88
C ILE A 108 9.38 -4.69 -6.39
N THR A 109 8.64 -5.60 -5.79
CA THR A 109 8.79 -5.93 -4.37
C THR A 109 10.14 -6.57 -4.07
N ALA A 110 10.60 -7.48 -4.95
CA ALA A 110 11.90 -8.12 -4.82
C ALA A 110 13.06 -7.11 -4.89
N ARG A 111 13.03 -6.18 -5.85
CA ARG A 111 14.04 -5.11 -5.98
C ARG A 111 14.09 -4.22 -4.74
N ARG A 112 12.94 -3.78 -4.22
CA ARG A 112 12.85 -2.95 -3.01
C ARG A 112 13.37 -3.70 -1.78
N ARG A 113 13.03 -4.98 -1.66
CA ARG A 113 13.50 -5.83 -0.57
C ARG A 113 15.01 -6.03 -0.64
N ALA A 114 15.55 -6.34 -1.81
CA ALA A 114 17.00 -6.50 -2.00
C ALA A 114 17.76 -5.20 -1.66
N TRP A 115 17.27 -4.06 -2.14
CA TRP A 115 17.83 -2.75 -1.82
C TRP A 115 17.83 -2.46 -0.32
N MET A 116 16.75 -2.79 0.38
CA MET A 116 16.64 -2.60 1.83
C MET A 116 17.55 -3.59 2.59
N ALA A 117 17.55 -4.87 2.18
CA ALA A 117 18.38 -5.90 2.79
C ALA A 117 19.88 -5.55 2.73
N GLU A 118 20.36 -5.08 1.56
CA GLU A 118 21.75 -4.63 1.39
C GLU A 118 22.11 -3.54 2.42
N ARG A 119 21.22 -2.59 2.67
CA ARG A 119 21.48 -1.50 3.62
C ARG A 119 21.42 -1.93 5.07
N LEU A 120 20.59 -2.90 5.37
CA LEU A 120 20.52 -3.50 6.71
C LEU A 120 21.77 -4.33 7.04
N THR A 121 22.46 -4.90 6.04
CA THR A 121 23.73 -5.61 6.28
C THR A 121 24.87 -4.68 6.68
N ALA A 122 24.80 -3.39 6.33
CA ALA A 122 25.80 -2.40 6.72
C ALA A 122 25.66 -1.90 8.17
N LEU A 123 24.58 -2.27 8.86
CA LEU A 123 24.34 -1.93 10.25
C LEU A 123 25.05 -2.91 11.19
N SER A 124 25.52 -2.41 12.34
CA SER A 124 25.92 -3.24 13.47
C SER A 124 24.74 -4.06 14.00
N ASP A 125 25.03 -5.10 14.76
CA ASP A 125 23.97 -5.92 15.40
C ASP A 125 23.09 -5.12 16.36
N GLU A 126 23.67 -4.15 17.06
CA GLU A 126 22.94 -3.25 17.94
C GLU A 126 21.98 -2.33 17.16
N GLU A 127 22.45 -1.71 16.08
CA GLU A 127 21.63 -0.86 15.20
C GLU A 127 20.52 -1.67 14.55
N ARG A 128 20.80 -2.90 14.12
CA ARG A 128 19.80 -3.80 13.53
C ARG A 128 18.68 -4.13 14.51
N ARG A 129 19.02 -4.45 15.76
CA ARG A 129 18.03 -4.67 16.84
C ARG A 129 17.21 -3.42 17.11
N ALA A 130 17.83 -2.23 17.08
CA ALA A 130 17.10 -0.96 17.24
C ALA A 130 16.10 -0.75 16.10
N VAL A 131 16.46 -1.08 14.86
CA VAL A 131 15.54 -1.04 13.70
C VAL A 131 14.39 -2.02 13.87
N GLU A 132 14.65 -3.26 14.32
CA GLU A 132 13.60 -4.25 14.58
C GLU A 132 12.57 -3.75 15.59
N LEU A 133 13.02 -3.17 16.70
CA LEU A 133 12.14 -2.58 17.72
C LEU A 133 11.37 -1.37 17.17
N ALA A 134 12.03 -0.53 16.36
CA ALA A 134 11.37 0.60 15.71
C ALA A 134 10.28 0.16 14.73
N VAL A 135 10.50 -0.91 13.96
CA VAL A 135 9.49 -1.48 13.04
C VAL A 135 8.22 -1.88 13.81
N VAL A 136 8.37 -2.61 14.93
CA VAL A 136 7.23 -3.01 15.78
C VAL A 136 6.45 -1.79 16.29
N SER A 137 7.17 -0.73 16.69
CA SER A 137 6.54 0.51 17.17
C SER A 137 5.83 1.27 16.06
N LEU A 138 6.42 1.32 14.87
CA LEU A 138 5.84 1.97 13.69
C LEU A 138 4.60 1.23 13.18
N GLU A 139 4.59 -0.10 13.24
CA GLU A 139 3.41 -0.91 12.92
C GLU A 139 2.21 -0.58 13.81
N ARG A 140 2.44 -0.27 15.09
CA ARG A 140 1.38 0.21 16.01
C ARG A 140 0.85 1.59 15.64
N ILE A 141 1.74 2.51 15.23
CA ILE A 141 1.35 3.87 14.84
C ILE A 141 0.56 3.88 13.53
N THR A 142 0.98 3.07 12.57
CA THR A 142 0.36 3.04 11.23
C THR A 142 -0.93 2.24 11.21
N GLY A 143 -1.19 1.46 12.26
CA GLY A 143 -2.36 0.59 12.36
C GLY A 143 -2.44 -0.36 11.15
N ARG A 144 -2.02 -1.57 11.29
CA ARG A 144 -2.35 -2.63 10.30
C ARG A 144 -3.87 -2.81 10.12
N GLU A 145 -4.62 -2.06 10.91
CA GLU A 145 -6.08 -2.05 10.96
C GLU A 145 -6.74 -1.30 9.81
N GLY A 146 -6.04 -0.43 9.08
CA GLY A 146 -6.70 0.42 8.06
C GLY A 146 -7.44 -0.39 6.99
N VAL A 147 -6.80 -1.37 6.37
CA VAL A 147 -7.45 -2.23 5.36
C VAL A 147 -8.35 -3.28 6.03
N ALA A 148 -7.90 -3.87 7.14
CA ALA A 148 -8.70 -4.87 7.87
C ALA A 148 -9.90 -4.25 8.59
N ALA A 149 -9.77 -3.07 9.17
CA ALA A 149 -10.88 -2.33 9.80
C ALA A 149 -11.87 -1.82 8.76
N HIS A 150 -11.40 -1.34 7.61
CA HIS A 150 -12.27 -0.93 6.51
C HIS A 150 -13.05 -2.13 5.93
N ARG A 151 -12.40 -3.32 5.80
CA ARG A 151 -13.08 -4.57 5.42
C ARG A 151 -14.15 -5.00 6.44
N ARG A 152 -13.85 -4.91 7.74
CA ARG A 152 -14.84 -5.21 8.79
C ARG A 152 -16.00 -4.22 8.77
N ALA A 153 -15.72 -2.93 8.53
CA ALA A 153 -16.76 -1.91 8.42
C ALA A 153 -17.66 -2.09 7.18
N ILE A 154 -17.08 -2.53 6.06
CA ILE A 154 -17.85 -2.88 4.85
C ILE A 154 -18.69 -4.14 5.11
N ALA A 155 -18.10 -5.20 5.68
CA ALA A 155 -18.82 -6.43 6.01
C ALA A 155 -19.95 -6.19 7.01
N ALA A 156 -19.70 -5.42 8.08
CA ALA A 156 -20.72 -5.05 9.08
C ALA A 156 -21.85 -4.18 8.51
N LYS A 157 -21.53 -3.31 7.53
CA LYS A 157 -22.54 -2.52 6.82
C LYS A 157 -23.39 -3.35 5.86
N GLU A 158 -22.82 -4.43 5.31
CA GLU A 158 -23.51 -5.38 4.45
C GLU A 158 -24.43 -6.33 5.26
N GLU A 159 -24.07 -6.64 6.52
CA GLU A 159 -24.91 -7.45 7.43
C GLU A 159 -26.05 -6.65 8.08
N SER A 160 -25.95 -5.32 8.10
CA SER A 160 -26.93 -4.44 8.76
C SER A 160 -28.00 -3.85 7.82
N GLN A 161 -27.99 -4.20 6.54
CA GLN A 161 -29.05 -3.82 5.60
C GLN A 161 -29.99 -5.02 5.37
N PRO A 162 -31.26 -4.90 5.82
CA PRO A 162 -32.27 -5.92 5.62
C PRO A 162 -32.63 -6.14 4.14
#